data_0522571213867085b68edae5219e961e
#
_entry.id   0522571213867085b68edae5219e961e
#
_cell.length_a   1.000
_cell.length_b   1.000
_cell.length_c   1.000
_cell.angle_alpha   90.00
_cell.angle_beta   90.00
_cell.angle_gamma   90.00
#
_symmetry.space_group_name_H-M   'P 1'
#
loop_
_entity.id
_entity.type
_entity.pdbx_description
1 polymer ?
#
loop_
_entity_poly.entity_id
_entity_poly.type
_entity_poly.pdbx_seq_one_letter_code
_entity_poly.pdbx_strand_id
1 'polypeptide(L)'
;MRTRTTRLSLAIAALALVGAACTSDDDEADDTAATTPATDVDQPADTADSVAPDGTTADTTADTDAPDDTAPGEEVQTGESVLDIVQENGVVRCGTRDELPGFAVLTPEGDHVGFDADFCRVIAAAVLGDAEAVEFVDVETADRFTALQSGEIDVLVRNTTYTATRDGAEGATFVQTNFYDGQGIMVASDSGFAAITDLDGVIVCVVQGTTTEGNAASEAARLGLDWEVRAFEDPELIQQAFEAGQCDAWSSDVSQLTGFRSTYPTGPDSLTILPEVFSKEPLGPAVRDGDSQWAQAVNWAVLATIQAEEFGIDSTNVDSFETTEDPSIQRFLGLEVEGDEGAAVLDPGLGLPTDFARQVVTQVGNYAEIFEEHLAPLGLERGINALWSDGGILYAPPYR
;
A
#
# COMPACT_ATOMS: atom_id res chain seq x y z
N MET A 1 -38.53 -5.38 -51.36
CA MET A 1 -38.73 -6.71 -51.94
C MET A 1 -38.07 -7.72 -51.00
N ARG A 2 -38.95 -8.47 -50.27
CA ARG A 2 -38.85 -9.83 -49.70
C ARG A 2 -37.52 -10.25 -49.02
N THR A 3 -37.48 -10.18 -47.66
CA THR A 3 -37.66 -11.28 -46.68
C THR A 3 -36.99 -12.63 -47.02
N ARG A 4 -36.09 -13.08 -46.12
CA ARG A 4 -36.14 -14.46 -45.61
C ARG A 4 -35.39 -14.60 -44.29
N THR A 5 -36.18 -14.75 -43.26
CA THR A 5 -35.91 -15.33 -41.94
C THR A 5 -35.59 -16.84 -42.08
N THR A 6 -34.62 -17.31 -41.34
CA THR A 6 -34.52 -18.75 -41.02
C THR A 6 -34.15 -18.90 -39.54
N ARG A 7 -35.14 -19.35 -38.79
CA ARG A 7 -35.00 -19.87 -37.40
C ARG A 7 -34.59 -21.33 -37.53
N LEU A 8 -33.67 -21.78 -36.68
CA LEU A 8 -33.58 -23.20 -36.37
C LEU A 8 -33.35 -23.43 -34.91
N SER A 9 -34.10 -24.37 -34.40
CA SER A 9 -34.53 -24.65 -33.05
C SER A 9 -33.54 -25.51 -32.27
N LEU A 10 -33.57 -25.31 -30.96
CA LEU A 10 -33.45 -26.25 -29.81
C LEU A 10 -33.11 -27.71 -30.08
N ALA A 11 -32.17 -28.23 -29.29
CA ALA A 11 -32.22 -29.59 -28.76
C ALA A 11 -31.67 -29.61 -27.33
N ILE A 12 -32.59 -29.88 -26.40
CA ILE A 12 -32.37 -30.20 -24.99
C ILE A 12 -32.06 -31.70 -24.95
N ALA A 13 -30.99 -32.08 -24.24
CA ALA A 13 -30.81 -33.46 -23.79
C ALA A 13 -30.49 -33.44 -22.27
N ALA A 14 -31.53 -33.82 -21.52
CA ALA A 14 -31.40 -34.22 -20.12
C ALA A 14 -31.00 -35.68 -20.04
N LEU A 15 -30.07 -36.03 -19.18
CA LEU A 15 -29.90 -37.42 -18.74
C LEU A 15 -29.64 -37.49 -17.24
N ALA A 16 -30.31 -38.45 -16.66
CA ALA A 16 -30.69 -38.58 -15.26
C ALA A 16 -29.62 -39.14 -14.34
N LEU A 17 -29.91 -38.90 -13.05
CA LEU A 17 -29.36 -39.51 -11.83
C LEU A 17 -29.28 -41.04 -11.87
N VAL A 18 -28.23 -41.59 -11.26
CA VAL A 18 -28.33 -42.84 -10.48
C VAL A 18 -27.55 -42.64 -9.18
N GLY A 19 -28.27 -42.71 -8.09
CA GLY A 19 -27.75 -42.78 -6.74
C GLY A 19 -27.45 -44.25 -6.35
N ALA A 20 -26.51 -44.44 -5.48
CA ALA A 20 -26.38 -45.62 -4.65
C ALA A 20 -25.91 -45.22 -3.26
N ALA A 21 -26.66 -45.58 -2.28
CA ALA A 21 -26.49 -45.36 -0.85
C ALA A 21 -25.85 -46.61 -0.18
N CYS A 22 -25.35 -46.35 1.05
CA CYS A 22 -25.11 -47.32 2.18
C CYS A 22 -23.85 -48.18 2.03
N THR A 23 -23.09 -48.38 3.09
CA THR A 23 -23.36 -48.72 4.47
C THR A 23 -22.16 -48.43 5.37
N SER A 24 -22.46 -48.16 6.63
CA SER A 24 -21.62 -48.16 7.82
C SER A 24 -21.00 -49.52 8.10
N ASP A 25 -19.83 -49.56 8.68
CA ASP A 25 -19.52 -50.44 9.81
C ASP A 25 -18.36 -49.87 10.62
N ASP A 26 -18.58 -49.90 11.93
CA ASP A 26 -17.63 -49.67 13.02
C ASP A 26 -16.54 -50.73 13.04
N ASP A 27 -15.33 -50.39 13.47
CA ASP A 27 -14.61 -51.18 14.44
C ASP A 27 -13.39 -50.47 15.06
N GLU A 28 -13.25 -50.74 16.32
CA GLU A 28 -12.42 -50.33 17.42
C GLU A 28 -10.89 -50.19 17.19
N ALA A 29 -10.35 -49.23 17.93
CA ALA A 29 -9.14 -49.13 18.73
C ALA A 29 -7.93 -50.04 18.41
N ASP A 30 -6.76 -49.45 18.29
CA ASP A 30 -5.60 -49.90 19.04
C ASP A 30 -4.63 -48.71 19.34
N ASP A 31 -4.28 -48.70 20.64
CA ASP A 31 -3.47 -47.75 21.36
C ASP A 31 -2.00 -48.19 21.27
N THR A 32 -1.12 -47.41 20.68
CA THR A 32 0.31 -47.56 20.93
C THR A 32 1.01 -46.19 21.03
N ALA A 33 1.26 -45.84 22.28
CA ALA A 33 2.17 -44.78 22.69
C ALA A 33 3.60 -45.03 22.18
N ALA A 34 4.16 -44.06 21.47
CA ALA A 34 5.59 -43.98 21.20
C ALA A 34 6.18 -42.76 21.92
N THR A 35 6.88 -43.06 22.98
CA THR A 35 7.76 -42.19 23.76
C THR A 35 8.91 -41.65 22.92
N THR A 36 9.05 -40.33 22.88
CA THR A 36 10.27 -39.64 22.46
C THR A 36 11.23 -39.48 23.63
N PRO A 37 12.54 -39.74 23.48
CA PRO A 37 13.51 -39.43 24.53
C PRO A 37 13.95 -37.97 24.46
N ALA A 38 13.93 -37.34 25.64
CA ALA A 38 14.55 -36.05 25.89
C ALA A 38 16.07 -36.22 25.89
N THR A 39 16.77 -35.39 25.15
CA THR A 39 18.21 -35.17 25.28
C THR A 39 18.46 -33.96 26.16
N ASP A 40 18.97 -34.24 27.37
CA ASP A 40 19.64 -33.29 28.24
C ASP A 40 20.87 -32.70 27.54
N VAL A 41 21.01 -31.40 27.59
CA VAL A 41 22.29 -30.71 27.31
C VAL A 41 22.68 -29.95 28.57
N ASP A 42 23.75 -30.43 29.15
CA ASP A 42 24.49 -29.95 30.31
C ASP A 42 24.77 -28.44 30.27
N GLN A 43 24.51 -27.81 31.40
CA GLN A 43 24.94 -26.47 31.75
C GLN A 43 26.15 -26.61 32.70
N PRO A 44 27.32 -25.99 32.44
CA PRO A 44 28.37 -25.89 33.44
C PRO A 44 28.10 -24.72 34.37
N ALA A 45 28.00 -25.02 35.63
CA ALA A 45 28.10 -24.08 36.72
C ALA A 45 29.53 -23.59 36.84
N ASP A 46 29.70 -22.27 36.97
CA ASP A 46 30.98 -21.75 37.52
C ASP A 46 30.72 -20.78 38.66
N THR A 47 31.58 -20.96 39.61
CA THR A 47 31.55 -20.63 41.03
C THR A 47 31.78 -19.16 41.30
N ALA A 48 31.10 -18.69 42.34
CA ALA A 48 31.31 -17.42 43.01
C ALA A 48 32.73 -17.28 43.58
N ASP A 49 33.28 -16.07 43.58
CA ASP A 49 34.20 -15.64 44.64
C ASP A 49 33.87 -14.22 45.07
N SER A 50 33.66 -14.11 46.37
CA SER A 50 33.30 -12.91 47.10
C SER A 50 34.55 -12.25 47.64
N VAL A 51 34.68 -10.94 47.38
CA VAL A 51 35.57 -10.10 48.24
C VAL A 51 34.82 -8.78 48.53
N ALA A 52 34.45 -8.60 49.79
CA ALA A 52 34.11 -7.30 50.36
C ALA A 52 35.38 -6.64 50.95
N PRO A 53 35.43 -5.34 51.00
CA PRO A 53 36.01 -4.66 52.13
C PRO A 53 35.08 -3.62 52.79
N ASP A 54 34.87 -3.86 53.99
CA ASP A 54 34.94 -3.06 55.23
C ASP A 54 34.59 -1.55 55.20
N GLY A 55 33.79 -1.23 56.22
CA GLY A 55 33.02 -0.05 56.43
C GLY A 55 33.75 1.24 56.79
N THR A 56 33.00 2.29 56.67
CA THR A 56 33.12 3.46 57.54
C THR A 56 31.75 4.08 57.72
N THR A 57 31.31 4.10 58.98
CA THR A 57 30.13 4.80 59.47
C THR A 57 30.31 6.30 59.46
N ALA A 58 29.37 7.03 58.94
CA ALA A 58 29.10 8.42 59.36
C ALA A 58 27.59 8.66 59.36
N ASP A 59 27.14 8.88 60.52
CA ASP A 59 25.83 9.34 60.97
C ASP A 59 25.55 10.74 60.36
N THR A 60 24.40 10.93 59.71
CA THR A 60 23.80 12.26 59.58
C THR A 60 22.28 12.10 59.41
N THR A 61 21.61 12.71 60.28
CA THR A 61 20.17 12.83 60.56
C THR A 61 19.32 13.13 59.33
N ALA A 62 18.20 12.41 59.31
CA ALA A 62 17.09 12.57 58.38
C ALA A 62 16.48 13.95 58.40
N ASP A 63 16.23 14.47 57.20
CA ASP A 63 15.12 15.39 56.98
C ASP A 63 14.30 14.84 55.81
N THR A 64 13.07 14.47 56.12
CA THR A 64 12.10 13.92 55.16
C THR A 64 11.38 15.09 54.50
N ASP A 65 11.91 15.56 53.40
CA ASP A 65 11.12 16.25 52.39
C ASP A 65 11.07 15.36 51.16
N ALA A 66 9.89 14.81 50.86
CA ALA A 66 9.62 14.15 49.60
C ALA A 66 9.62 15.21 48.49
N PRO A 67 10.43 15.06 47.46
CA PRO A 67 10.27 15.92 46.31
C PRO A 67 8.97 15.53 45.62
N ASP A 68 8.11 16.54 45.46
CA ASP A 68 7.00 16.55 44.51
C ASP A 68 7.62 16.51 43.11
N ASP A 69 7.84 15.27 42.59
CA ASP A 69 8.44 15.02 41.30
C ASP A 69 7.33 14.97 40.21
N THR A 70 6.64 16.09 40.06
CA THR A 70 6.02 16.50 38.83
C THR A 70 7.01 17.40 38.12
N ALA A 71 8.07 16.79 37.54
CA ALA A 71 8.80 17.40 36.44
C ALA A 71 7.77 17.68 35.32
N PRO A 72 7.65 18.93 34.85
CA PRO A 72 6.94 19.18 33.60
C PRO A 72 7.63 18.29 32.57
N GLY A 73 6.84 17.45 31.88
CA GLY A 73 7.36 16.73 30.73
C GLY A 73 8.12 17.73 29.86
N GLU A 74 9.33 17.44 29.48
CA GLU A 74 10.01 18.20 28.45
C GLU A 74 9.03 18.32 27.30
N GLU A 75 8.56 19.54 27.03
CA GLU A 75 7.90 19.85 25.77
C GLU A 75 8.95 19.50 24.71
N VAL A 76 8.73 18.38 24.02
CA VAL A 76 9.41 18.11 22.77
C VAL A 76 9.15 19.35 21.94
N GLN A 77 10.17 20.16 21.70
CA GLN A 77 10.08 21.27 20.77
C GLN A 77 9.84 20.64 19.41
N THR A 78 8.56 20.46 19.09
CA THR A 78 8.11 20.12 17.74
C THR A 78 8.46 21.33 16.89
N GLY A 79 9.36 21.16 15.93
CA GLY A 79 9.46 22.08 14.82
C GLY A 79 8.08 22.23 14.19
N GLU A 80 7.86 23.32 13.48
CA GLU A 80 6.62 23.56 12.73
C GLU A 80 6.26 22.32 11.90
N SER A 81 4.99 21.86 12.02
CA SER A 81 4.52 20.68 11.28
C SER A 81 4.47 20.98 9.79
N VAL A 82 4.74 19.98 8.96
CA VAL A 82 4.54 20.09 7.49
C VAL A 82 3.09 20.45 7.17
N LEU A 83 2.12 20.01 8.00
CA LEU A 83 0.72 20.42 7.83
C LEU A 83 0.56 21.94 7.89
N ASP A 84 1.16 22.60 8.91
CA ASP A 84 1.09 24.05 9.06
C ASP A 84 1.77 24.77 7.86
N ILE A 85 2.94 24.25 7.44
CA ILE A 85 3.69 24.78 6.29
C ILE A 85 2.88 24.65 4.99
N VAL A 86 2.25 23.51 4.74
CA VAL A 86 1.42 23.27 3.56
C VAL A 86 0.20 24.19 3.57
N GLN A 87 -0.47 24.35 4.74
CA GLN A 87 -1.62 25.24 4.87
C GLN A 87 -1.24 26.71 4.70
N GLU A 88 -0.06 27.13 5.17
CA GLU A 88 0.44 28.51 4.95
C GLU A 88 0.82 28.77 3.50
N ASN A 89 1.46 27.79 2.84
CA ASN A 89 1.89 27.91 1.45
C ASN A 89 0.72 27.72 0.46
N GLY A 90 -0.35 27.05 0.87
CA GLY A 90 -1.52 26.77 0.03
C GLY A 90 -1.24 25.79 -1.11
N VAL A 91 -0.23 24.92 -0.98
CA VAL A 91 0.13 23.91 -1.97
C VAL A 91 0.79 22.70 -1.31
N VAL A 92 0.47 21.49 -1.79
CA VAL A 92 1.14 20.23 -1.42
C VAL A 92 2.19 19.91 -2.47
N ARG A 93 3.47 19.80 -2.08
CA ARG A 93 4.53 19.30 -2.97
C ARG A 93 4.55 17.78 -2.89
N CYS A 94 4.00 17.13 -3.92
CA CYS A 94 3.86 15.68 -3.97
C CYS A 94 4.94 15.06 -4.85
N GLY A 95 5.84 14.28 -4.25
CA GLY A 95 6.85 13.51 -4.97
C GLY A 95 6.19 12.30 -5.64
N THR A 96 6.25 12.25 -6.97
CA THR A 96 5.68 11.18 -7.78
C THR A 96 6.62 10.84 -8.94
N ARG A 97 6.12 10.30 -10.02
CA ARG A 97 6.84 10.01 -11.26
C ARG A 97 6.01 10.42 -12.46
N ASP A 98 6.66 10.52 -13.63
CA ASP A 98 6.06 11.04 -14.84
C ASP A 98 5.74 9.97 -15.91
N GLU A 99 6.17 8.69 -15.69
CA GLU A 99 6.21 7.72 -16.79
C GLU A 99 5.59 6.33 -16.50
N LEU A 100 4.84 6.16 -15.38
CA LEU A 100 4.21 4.88 -15.07
C LEU A 100 2.72 4.86 -15.43
N PRO A 101 2.33 4.21 -16.54
CA PRO A 101 0.92 4.11 -16.92
C PRO A 101 0.06 3.49 -15.82
N GLY A 102 -1.08 4.13 -15.55
CA GLY A 102 -2.01 3.78 -14.50
C GLY A 102 -1.70 4.38 -13.13
N PHE A 103 -0.45 4.70 -12.80
CA PHE A 103 -0.09 5.27 -11.50
C PHE A 103 0.20 6.77 -11.57
N ALA A 104 1.16 7.18 -12.35
CA ALA A 104 1.42 8.60 -12.61
C ALA A 104 2.11 8.78 -13.94
N VAL A 105 1.50 9.58 -14.80
CA VAL A 105 2.01 9.93 -16.13
C VAL A 105 1.83 11.42 -16.34
N LEU A 106 2.90 12.10 -16.78
CA LEU A 106 2.79 13.47 -17.26
C LEU A 106 2.28 13.45 -18.72
N THR A 107 1.11 14.04 -18.93
CA THR A 107 0.51 14.14 -20.26
C THR A 107 1.22 15.19 -21.12
N PRO A 108 1.09 15.15 -22.48
CA PRO A 108 1.63 16.19 -23.34
C PRO A 108 1.07 17.58 -23.07
N GLU A 109 -0.09 17.66 -22.43
CA GLU A 109 -0.76 18.90 -22.02
C GLU A 109 -0.15 19.49 -20.75
N GLY A 110 0.63 18.71 -20.01
CA GLY A 110 1.29 19.09 -18.76
C GLY A 110 0.54 18.66 -17.50
N ASP A 111 -0.48 17.82 -17.63
CA ASP A 111 -1.27 17.32 -16.50
C ASP A 111 -0.72 15.98 -16.01
N HIS A 112 -0.61 15.78 -14.71
CA HIS A 112 -0.35 14.47 -14.11
C HIS A 112 -1.66 13.69 -13.97
N VAL A 113 -1.68 12.45 -14.48
CA VAL A 113 -2.86 11.57 -14.41
C VAL A 113 -2.45 10.20 -13.91
N GLY A 114 -3.32 9.57 -13.13
CA GLY A 114 -3.10 8.21 -12.62
C GLY A 114 -3.44 8.06 -11.14
N PHE A 115 -3.40 6.84 -10.67
CA PHE A 115 -3.76 6.45 -9.31
C PHE A 115 -2.95 7.21 -8.24
N ASP A 116 -1.61 7.24 -8.37
CA ASP A 116 -0.75 7.98 -7.43
C ASP A 116 -0.97 9.49 -7.55
N ALA A 117 -1.16 10.01 -8.78
CA ALA A 117 -1.46 11.42 -9.00
C ALA A 117 -2.78 11.83 -8.31
N ASP A 118 -3.81 10.98 -8.37
CA ASP A 118 -5.06 11.26 -7.68
C ASP A 118 -4.94 11.14 -6.16
N PHE A 119 -4.08 10.27 -5.62
CA PHE A 119 -3.80 10.29 -4.18
C PHE A 119 -3.03 11.55 -3.75
N CYS A 120 -2.22 12.17 -4.60
CA CYS A 120 -1.68 13.52 -4.33
C CYS A 120 -2.83 14.55 -4.23
N ARG A 121 -3.82 14.49 -5.16
CA ARG A 121 -5.01 15.35 -5.15
C ARG A 121 -5.91 15.09 -3.94
N VAL A 122 -6.07 13.82 -3.53
CA VAL A 122 -6.79 13.44 -2.31
C VAL A 122 -6.21 14.14 -1.08
N ILE A 123 -4.88 14.18 -0.98
CA ILE A 123 -4.19 14.85 0.14
C ILE A 123 -4.42 16.37 0.07
N ALA A 124 -4.29 16.98 -1.11
CA ALA A 124 -4.53 18.41 -1.28
C ALA A 124 -5.99 18.80 -1.00
N ALA A 125 -6.95 18.04 -1.51
CA ALA A 125 -8.37 18.24 -1.22
C ALA A 125 -8.67 18.13 0.29
N ALA A 126 -8.06 17.17 0.99
CA ALA A 126 -8.26 17.00 2.43
C ALA A 126 -7.65 18.14 3.26
N VAL A 127 -6.45 18.61 2.89
CA VAL A 127 -5.67 19.57 3.69
C VAL A 127 -6.04 21.01 3.38
N LEU A 128 -6.28 21.30 2.10
CA LEU A 128 -6.46 22.67 1.56
C LEU A 128 -7.88 22.92 1.04
N GLY A 129 -8.72 21.87 0.92
CA GLY A 129 -10.05 21.99 0.30
C GLY A 129 -10.03 22.21 -1.23
N ASP A 130 -8.88 21.99 -1.85
CA ASP A 130 -8.67 22.19 -3.30
C ASP A 130 -7.76 21.06 -3.83
N ALA A 131 -8.30 20.17 -4.64
CA ALA A 131 -7.57 19.04 -5.23
C ALA A 131 -6.49 19.49 -6.24
N GLU A 132 -6.63 20.67 -6.81
CA GLU A 132 -5.66 21.22 -7.77
C GLU A 132 -4.49 21.96 -7.09
N ALA A 133 -4.54 22.13 -5.77
CA ALA A 133 -3.47 22.75 -4.99
C ALA A 133 -2.29 21.77 -4.76
N VAL A 134 -1.80 21.16 -5.83
CA VAL A 134 -0.67 20.22 -5.85
C VAL A 134 0.42 20.73 -6.76
N GLU A 135 1.65 20.71 -6.26
CA GLU A 135 2.86 20.77 -7.06
C GLU A 135 3.42 19.35 -7.20
N PHE A 136 3.32 18.79 -8.39
CA PHE A 136 3.91 17.47 -8.68
C PHE A 136 5.41 17.64 -8.89
N VAL A 137 6.19 16.86 -8.14
CA VAL A 137 7.65 16.83 -8.24
C VAL A 137 8.05 15.44 -8.73
N ASP A 138 8.64 15.38 -9.93
CA ASP A 138 9.20 14.14 -10.42
C ASP A 138 10.44 13.76 -9.61
N VAL A 139 10.41 12.59 -9.00
CA VAL A 139 11.52 12.08 -8.17
C VAL A 139 12.00 10.73 -8.66
N GLU A 140 13.28 10.62 -8.89
CA GLU A 140 13.91 9.37 -9.29
C GLU A 140 13.84 8.31 -8.19
N THR A 141 13.93 7.05 -8.59
CA THR A 141 13.87 5.91 -7.64
C THR A 141 14.94 6.01 -6.56
N ALA A 142 16.16 6.43 -6.91
CA ALA A 142 17.27 6.56 -5.98
C ALA A 142 17.12 7.73 -5.01
N ASP A 143 16.47 8.81 -5.41
CA ASP A 143 16.46 10.08 -4.70
C ASP A 143 15.20 10.32 -3.85
N ARG A 144 14.15 9.50 -3.99
CA ARG A 144 12.82 9.72 -3.39
C ARG A 144 12.83 9.93 -1.87
N PHE A 145 13.64 9.17 -1.13
CA PHE A 145 13.73 9.33 0.32
C PHE A 145 14.59 10.53 0.72
N THR A 146 15.61 10.87 -0.07
CA THR A 146 16.41 12.07 0.13
C THR A 146 15.58 13.33 -0.11
N ALA A 147 14.76 13.35 -1.17
CA ALA A 147 13.83 14.44 -1.46
C ALA A 147 12.81 14.64 -0.32
N LEU A 148 12.29 13.53 0.23
CA LEU A 148 11.38 13.57 1.37
C LEU A 148 12.06 14.11 2.65
N GLN A 149 13.26 13.62 2.97
CA GLN A 149 14.01 14.03 4.16
C GLN A 149 14.48 15.48 4.09
N SER A 150 14.89 15.95 2.91
CA SER A 150 15.33 17.34 2.71
C SER A 150 14.18 18.35 2.76
N GLY A 151 12.93 17.89 2.63
CA GLY A 151 11.75 18.74 2.50
C GLY A 151 11.61 19.36 1.12
N GLU A 152 12.21 18.79 0.09
CA GLU A 152 11.94 19.11 -1.32
C GLU A 152 10.50 18.74 -1.67
N ILE A 153 10.01 17.62 -1.13
CA ILE A 153 8.63 17.18 -1.18
C ILE A 153 8.02 17.09 0.22
N ASP A 154 6.72 17.31 0.32
CA ASP A 154 5.96 17.22 1.57
C ASP A 154 5.45 15.80 1.82
N VAL A 155 5.15 15.08 0.74
CA VAL A 155 4.69 13.69 0.74
C VAL A 155 5.22 12.97 -0.49
N LEU A 156 5.54 11.68 -0.32
CA LEU A 156 5.93 10.78 -1.40
C LEU A 156 4.77 9.86 -1.74
N VAL A 157 4.23 9.96 -2.97
CA VAL A 157 3.19 9.08 -3.52
C VAL A 157 3.69 8.56 -4.87
N ARG A 158 4.41 7.42 -4.84
CA ARG A 158 5.20 6.96 -5.99
C ARG A 158 5.35 5.44 -5.99
N ASN A 159 4.22 4.72 -5.99
CA ASN A 159 4.19 3.25 -5.90
C ASN A 159 5.32 2.67 -5.02
N THR A 160 5.47 3.23 -3.83
CA THR A 160 6.59 2.91 -2.94
C THR A 160 6.18 1.88 -1.91
N THR A 161 6.87 0.75 -1.89
CA THR A 161 6.58 -0.36 -0.97
C THR A 161 6.94 0.00 0.47
N TYR A 162 5.98 -0.15 1.37
CA TYR A 162 6.18 -0.07 2.81
C TYR A 162 6.96 -1.29 3.30
N THR A 163 8.17 -1.07 3.80
CA THR A 163 9.00 -2.11 4.42
C THR A 163 9.57 -1.62 5.75
N ALA A 164 9.90 -2.57 6.64
CA ALA A 164 10.50 -2.23 7.93
C ALA A 164 11.82 -1.44 7.80
N THR A 165 12.61 -1.70 6.75
CA THR A 165 13.85 -0.97 6.50
C THR A 165 13.58 0.46 6.08
N ARG A 166 12.62 0.68 5.17
CA ARG A 166 12.27 2.03 4.69
C ARG A 166 11.66 2.86 5.81
N ASP A 167 10.77 2.25 6.60
CA ASP A 167 10.12 2.90 7.73
C ASP A 167 11.12 3.20 8.87
N GLY A 168 12.06 2.31 9.12
CA GLY A 168 12.98 2.44 10.26
C GLY A 168 14.35 3.06 9.96
N ALA A 169 14.79 3.11 8.69
CA ALA A 169 16.15 3.53 8.34
C ALA A 169 16.23 4.63 7.27
N GLU A 170 15.16 4.80 6.46
CA GLU A 170 15.16 5.80 5.39
C GLU A 170 14.51 7.13 5.81
N GLY A 171 14.22 7.31 7.10
CA GLY A 171 13.63 8.54 7.65
C GLY A 171 12.23 8.85 7.08
N ALA A 172 11.45 7.81 6.80
CA ALA A 172 10.13 7.89 6.20
C ALA A 172 9.10 7.15 7.06
N THR A 173 8.04 7.82 7.44
CA THR A 173 6.85 7.21 8.07
C THR A 173 5.83 6.88 6.99
N PHE A 174 5.55 5.58 6.79
CA PHE A 174 4.48 5.15 5.90
C PHE A 174 3.12 5.29 6.58
N VAL A 175 2.12 5.72 5.81
CA VAL A 175 0.74 5.82 6.28
C VAL A 175 -0.12 4.69 5.72
N GLN A 176 -1.44 4.87 5.60
CA GLN A 176 -2.32 3.83 5.07
C GLN A 176 -1.83 3.34 3.70
N THR A 177 -1.62 2.03 3.58
CA THR A 177 -1.39 1.38 2.30
C THR A 177 -2.59 1.64 1.38
N ASN A 178 -2.33 2.22 0.22
CA ASN A 178 -3.36 2.52 -0.77
C ASN A 178 -3.44 1.50 -1.91
N PHE A 179 -2.40 0.65 -2.09
CA PHE A 179 -2.42 -0.43 -3.06
C PHE A 179 -1.60 -1.62 -2.58
N TYR A 180 -2.19 -2.81 -2.61
CA TYR A 180 -1.51 -4.06 -2.26
C TYR A 180 -1.13 -4.78 -3.56
N ASP A 181 0.17 -4.94 -3.76
CA ASP A 181 0.77 -5.58 -4.93
C ASP A 181 1.66 -6.76 -4.55
N GLY A 182 2.30 -7.32 -5.52
CA GLY A 182 3.32 -8.33 -5.39
C GLY A 182 4.22 -8.35 -6.61
N GLN A 183 5.44 -8.85 -6.46
CA GLN A 183 6.42 -8.94 -7.53
C GLN A 183 6.15 -10.13 -8.44
N GLY A 184 6.21 -9.87 -9.74
CA GLY A 184 6.12 -10.86 -10.80
C GLY A 184 7.27 -10.75 -11.78
N ILE A 185 7.15 -11.50 -12.88
CA ILE A 185 8.13 -11.52 -13.97
C ILE A 185 7.40 -11.38 -15.28
N MET A 186 7.90 -10.53 -16.17
CA MET A 186 7.46 -10.35 -17.53
C MET A 186 8.53 -10.85 -18.50
N VAL A 187 8.10 -11.58 -19.52
CA VAL A 187 8.95 -12.17 -20.56
C VAL A 187 8.39 -11.89 -21.95
N ALA A 188 9.18 -12.06 -22.99
CA ALA A 188 8.67 -12.04 -24.36
C ALA A 188 7.69 -13.21 -24.57
N SER A 189 6.54 -12.97 -25.23
CA SER A 189 5.50 -14.00 -25.43
C SER A 189 5.98 -15.17 -26.29
N ASP A 190 7.00 -14.97 -27.11
CA ASP A 190 7.61 -16.00 -27.95
C ASP A 190 8.86 -16.67 -27.33
N SER A 191 9.22 -16.30 -26.07
CA SER A 191 10.36 -16.87 -25.36
C SER A 191 10.22 -18.36 -25.04
N GLY A 192 8.98 -18.84 -24.95
CA GLY A 192 8.67 -20.22 -24.55
C GLY A 192 8.62 -20.44 -23.04
N PHE A 193 8.90 -19.43 -22.21
CA PHE A 193 8.73 -19.49 -20.76
C PHE A 193 7.25 -19.40 -20.39
N ALA A 194 6.78 -20.27 -19.51
CA ALA A 194 5.39 -20.33 -19.05
C ALA A 194 5.26 -20.23 -17.51
N ALA A 195 6.35 -20.45 -16.80
CA ALA A 195 6.42 -20.41 -15.34
C ALA A 195 7.79 -19.90 -14.89
N ILE A 196 7.86 -19.38 -13.67
CA ILE A 196 9.11 -18.89 -13.07
C ILE A 196 10.21 -19.98 -13.02
N THR A 197 9.80 -21.24 -12.90
CA THR A 197 10.72 -22.39 -12.89
C THR A 197 11.38 -22.69 -14.25
N ASP A 198 10.91 -22.09 -15.33
CA ASP A 198 11.51 -22.22 -16.65
C ASP A 198 12.71 -21.28 -16.84
N LEU A 199 12.91 -20.34 -15.90
CA LEU A 199 13.87 -19.26 -15.99
C LEU A 199 15.26 -19.63 -15.43
N ASP A 200 15.78 -20.81 -15.74
CA ASP A 200 17.14 -21.19 -15.29
C ASP A 200 18.22 -20.67 -16.25
N GLY A 201 19.25 -20.04 -15.72
CA GLY A 201 20.35 -19.49 -16.50
C GLY A 201 20.04 -18.23 -17.30
N VAL A 202 18.99 -17.48 -16.92
CA VAL A 202 18.52 -16.26 -17.62
C VAL A 202 19.01 -14.97 -16.94
N ILE A 203 18.96 -13.88 -17.73
CA ILE A 203 19.22 -12.52 -17.26
C ILE A 203 17.90 -11.90 -16.86
N VAL A 204 17.72 -11.64 -15.54
CA VAL A 204 16.55 -10.96 -14.96
C VAL A 204 16.90 -9.51 -14.68
N CYS A 205 16.26 -8.57 -15.38
CA CYS A 205 16.47 -7.14 -15.21
C CYS A 205 15.51 -6.55 -14.18
N VAL A 206 16.03 -5.67 -13.34
CA VAL A 206 15.33 -5.01 -12.21
C VAL A 206 15.78 -3.55 -12.09
N VAL A 207 14.99 -2.72 -11.40
CA VAL A 207 15.40 -1.36 -11.05
C VAL A 207 16.23 -1.39 -9.76
N GLN A 208 17.38 -0.73 -9.79
CA GLN A 208 18.31 -0.62 -8.67
C GLN A 208 17.67 0.07 -7.46
N GLY A 209 18.03 -0.37 -6.24
CA GLY A 209 17.56 0.26 -4.99
C GLY A 209 16.07 0.00 -4.68
N THR A 210 15.48 -0.99 -5.34
CA THR A 210 14.10 -1.40 -5.11
C THR A 210 14.00 -2.67 -4.26
N THR A 211 12.83 -2.94 -3.71
CA THR A 211 12.49 -4.23 -3.10
C THR A 211 12.63 -5.37 -4.11
N THR A 212 12.29 -5.08 -5.37
CA THR A 212 12.28 -6.07 -6.46
C THR A 212 13.67 -6.59 -6.81
N GLU A 213 14.73 -5.78 -6.66
CA GLU A 213 16.12 -6.22 -6.81
C GLU A 213 16.48 -7.29 -5.76
N GLY A 214 16.22 -7.04 -4.48
CA GLY A 214 16.50 -7.97 -3.40
C GLY A 214 15.63 -9.23 -3.44
N ASN A 215 14.36 -9.07 -3.80
CA ASN A 215 13.42 -10.19 -3.91
C ASN A 215 13.77 -11.12 -5.06
N ALA A 216 14.20 -10.59 -6.23
CA ALA A 216 14.62 -11.41 -7.37
C ALA A 216 15.79 -12.33 -6.99
N ALA A 217 16.82 -11.79 -6.34
CA ALA A 217 17.96 -12.59 -5.89
C ALA A 217 17.55 -13.66 -4.85
N SER A 218 16.64 -13.31 -3.94
CA SER A 218 16.14 -14.22 -2.90
C SER A 218 15.30 -15.34 -3.49
N GLU A 219 14.47 -15.03 -4.49
CA GLU A 219 13.59 -16.01 -5.14
C GLU A 219 14.40 -16.98 -6.01
N ALA A 220 15.40 -16.50 -6.77
CA ALA A 220 16.34 -17.36 -7.49
C ALA A 220 17.00 -18.39 -6.56
N ALA A 221 17.52 -17.91 -5.41
CA ALA A 221 18.14 -18.79 -4.42
C ALA A 221 17.13 -19.79 -3.81
N ARG A 222 15.89 -19.37 -3.53
CA ARG A 222 14.82 -20.23 -2.99
C ARG A 222 14.43 -21.35 -3.95
N LEU A 223 14.38 -21.05 -5.24
CA LEU A 223 14.04 -22.00 -6.30
C LEU A 223 15.24 -22.84 -6.79
N GLY A 224 16.47 -22.42 -6.44
CA GLY A 224 17.70 -23.05 -6.92
C GLY A 224 17.96 -22.77 -8.39
N LEU A 225 17.52 -21.61 -8.89
CA LEU A 225 17.69 -21.14 -10.26
C LEU A 225 18.94 -20.24 -10.35
N ASP A 226 19.65 -20.30 -11.48
CA ASP A 226 20.84 -19.48 -11.74
C ASP A 226 20.44 -18.22 -12.52
N TRP A 227 19.89 -17.21 -11.82
CA TRP A 227 19.57 -15.93 -12.44
C TRP A 227 20.76 -14.96 -12.37
N GLU A 228 21.11 -14.35 -13.50
CA GLU A 228 21.89 -13.14 -13.51
C GLU A 228 20.97 -11.94 -13.26
N VAL A 229 20.87 -11.46 -12.00
CA VAL A 229 20.09 -10.25 -11.68
C VAL A 229 20.89 -9.04 -12.14
N ARG A 230 20.34 -8.30 -13.12
CA ARG A 230 20.96 -7.10 -13.67
C ARG A 230 20.14 -5.86 -13.32
N ALA A 231 20.74 -4.96 -12.54
CA ALA A 231 20.11 -3.73 -12.09
C ALA A 231 20.36 -2.56 -13.05
N PHE A 232 19.32 -1.75 -13.25
CA PHE A 232 19.32 -0.52 -14.04
C PHE A 232 18.83 0.65 -13.19
N GLU A 233 19.19 1.87 -13.56
CA GLU A 233 18.80 3.07 -12.81
C GLU A 233 17.29 3.32 -12.89
N ASP A 234 16.68 3.08 -14.06
CA ASP A 234 15.27 3.33 -14.32
C ASP A 234 14.61 2.24 -15.21
N PRO A 235 13.27 2.21 -15.26
CA PRO A 235 12.53 1.26 -16.10
C PRO A 235 12.71 1.45 -17.61
N GLU A 236 12.97 2.67 -18.07
CA GLU A 236 13.17 2.96 -19.49
C GLU A 236 14.44 2.29 -20.02
N LEU A 237 15.51 2.31 -19.21
CA LEU A 237 16.74 1.58 -19.54
C LEU A 237 16.53 0.08 -19.57
N ILE A 238 15.68 -0.46 -18.68
CA ILE A 238 15.30 -1.89 -18.73
C ILE A 238 14.53 -2.17 -20.01
N GLN A 239 13.56 -1.33 -20.38
CA GLN A 239 12.79 -1.51 -21.61
C GLN A 239 13.73 -1.55 -22.82
N GLN A 240 14.65 -0.60 -22.94
CA GLN A 240 15.64 -0.57 -24.04
C GLN A 240 16.53 -1.81 -24.05
N ALA A 241 16.98 -2.26 -22.87
CA ALA A 241 17.80 -3.46 -22.74
C ALA A 241 17.02 -4.73 -23.11
N PHE A 242 15.75 -4.78 -22.74
CA PHE A 242 14.83 -5.88 -23.06
C PHE A 242 14.56 -5.96 -24.57
N GLU A 243 14.27 -4.82 -25.22
CA GLU A 243 14.12 -4.72 -26.68
C GLU A 243 15.39 -5.12 -27.44
N ALA A 244 16.56 -4.80 -26.86
CA ALA A 244 17.86 -5.18 -27.43
C ALA A 244 18.26 -6.64 -27.15
N GLY A 245 17.45 -7.43 -26.45
CA GLY A 245 17.76 -8.81 -26.06
C GLY A 245 18.90 -8.93 -25.04
N GLN A 246 19.10 -7.91 -24.22
CA GLN A 246 20.08 -7.90 -23.12
C GLN A 246 19.50 -8.39 -21.82
N CYS A 247 18.17 -8.49 -21.73
CA CYS A 247 17.39 -9.08 -20.64
C CYS A 247 16.52 -10.19 -21.24
N ASP A 248 16.46 -11.33 -20.58
CA ASP A 248 15.52 -12.40 -20.91
C ASP A 248 14.19 -12.23 -20.19
N ALA A 249 14.22 -11.61 -19.02
CA ALA A 249 13.07 -11.35 -18.19
C ALA A 249 13.19 -9.97 -17.52
N TRP A 250 12.04 -9.34 -17.25
CA TRP A 250 11.91 -8.09 -16.49
C TRP A 250 11.08 -8.36 -15.24
N SER A 251 11.64 -8.12 -14.07
CA SER A 251 10.96 -8.31 -12.80
C SER A 251 10.66 -6.98 -12.11
N SER A 252 9.40 -6.81 -11.70
CA SER A 252 8.89 -5.67 -10.95
C SER A 252 7.56 -6.04 -10.30
N ASP A 253 6.89 -5.08 -9.65
CA ASP A 253 5.51 -5.20 -9.20
C ASP A 253 4.60 -5.53 -10.39
N VAL A 254 3.64 -6.43 -10.19
CA VAL A 254 2.76 -6.90 -11.29
C VAL A 254 1.97 -5.74 -11.90
N SER A 255 1.53 -4.79 -11.07
CA SER A 255 0.82 -3.61 -11.56
C SER A 255 1.72 -2.74 -12.43
N GLN A 256 2.97 -2.54 -12.03
CA GLN A 256 3.97 -1.78 -12.80
C GLN A 256 4.29 -2.48 -14.13
N LEU A 257 4.51 -3.80 -14.10
CA LEU A 257 4.71 -4.59 -15.34
C LEU A 257 3.50 -4.48 -16.27
N THR A 258 2.29 -4.48 -15.71
CA THR A 258 1.05 -4.31 -16.48
C THR A 258 0.99 -2.93 -17.13
N GLY A 259 1.35 -1.88 -16.40
CA GLY A 259 1.47 -0.52 -16.92
C GLY A 259 2.43 -0.44 -18.12
N PHE A 260 3.68 -0.87 -17.95
CA PHE A 260 4.67 -0.84 -19.02
C PHE A 260 4.30 -1.73 -20.22
N ARG A 261 3.70 -2.89 -19.95
CA ARG A 261 3.19 -3.75 -21.02
C ARG A 261 2.15 -3.05 -21.89
N SER A 262 1.27 -2.22 -21.27
CA SER A 262 0.18 -1.54 -22.00
C SER A 262 0.67 -0.56 -23.05
N THR A 263 1.83 0.03 -22.85
CA THR A 263 2.45 1.02 -23.75
C THR A 263 3.67 0.49 -24.50
N TYR A 264 3.93 -0.84 -24.43
CA TYR A 264 5.12 -1.41 -25.03
C TYR A 264 5.14 -1.23 -26.55
N PRO A 265 6.27 -0.82 -27.17
CA PRO A 265 6.31 -0.39 -28.57
C PRO A 265 5.84 -1.41 -29.59
N THR A 266 6.05 -2.71 -29.35
CA THR A 266 5.58 -3.79 -30.23
C THR A 266 4.17 -4.28 -29.90
N GLY A 267 3.52 -3.62 -28.94
CA GLY A 267 2.18 -3.94 -28.45
C GLY A 267 2.17 -4.89 -27.24
N PRO A 268 1.10 -4.83 -26.44
CA PRO A 268 0.99 -5.57 -25.17
C PRO A 268 1.01 -7.10 -25.35
N ASP A 269 0.59 -7.59 -26.50
CA ASP A 269 0.55 -9.03 -26.81
C ASP A 269 1.94 -9.64 -27.04
N SER A 270 2.97 -8.80 -27.26
CA SER A 270 4.35 -9.25 -27.40
C SER A 270 5.00 -9.65 -26.08
N LEU A 271 4.36 -9.31 -24.96
CA LEU A 271 4.85 -9.57 -23.61
C LEU A 271 3.84 -10.41 -22.81
N THR A 272 4.37 -11.29 -21.97
CA THR A 272 3.61 -12.13 -21.05
C THR A 272 4.11 -11.92 -19.62
N ILE A 273 3.21 -11.58 -18.70
CA ILE A 273 3.50 -11.61 -17.28
C ILE A 273 3.23 -13.03 -16.81
N LEU A 274 4.22 -13.67 -16.20
CA LEU A 274 4.09 -15.03 -15.67
C LEU A 274 3.10 -15.06 -14.48
N PRO A 275 2.42 -16.20 -14.25
CA PRO A 275 1.34 -16.27 -13.28
C PRO A 275 1.77 -16.22 -11.81
N GLU A 276 3.06 -16.47 -11.53
CA GLU A 276 3.55 -16.52 -10.17
C GLU A 276 3.85 -15.11 -9.64
N VAL A 277 3.33 -14.84 -8.44
CA VAL A 277 3.64 -13.67 -7.62
C VAL A 277 4.38 -14.14 -6.38
N PHE A 278 5.57 -13.62 -6.12
CA PHE A 278 6.46 -14.18 -5.11
C PHE A 278 6.87 -13.24 -3.97
N SER A 279 6.30 -12.04 -3.92
CA SER A 279 6.48 -11.11 -2.78
C SER A 279 5.17 -10.48 -2.33
N LYS A 280 5.26 -9.66 -1.30
CA LYS A 280 4.20 -8.73 -0.86
C LYS A 280 4.75 -7.32 -0.99
N GLU A 281 4.07 -6.52 -1.79
CA GLU A 281 4.43 -5.13 -2.04
C GLU A 281 3.26 -4.22 -1.64
N PRO A 282 3.09 -3.91 -0.31
CA PRO A 282 2.11 -2.93 0.13
C PRO A 282 2.62 -1.54 -0.22
N LEU A 283 2.02 -0.89 -1.22
CA LEU A 283 2.37 0.45 -1.68
C LEU A 283 1.58 1.48 -0.87
N GLY A 284 2.20 2.60 -0.57
CA GLY A 284 1.50 3.65 0.16
C GLY A 284 2.25 4.96 0.22
N PRO A 285 1.54 6.05 0.54
CA PRO A 285 2.17 7.33 0.77
C PRO A 285 3.13 7.28 1.97
N ALA A 286 4.21 8.03 1.86
CA ALA A 286 5.16 8.20 2.95
C ALA A 286 5.41 9.69 3.21
N VAL A 287 5.59 10.03 4.48
CA VAL A 287 5.92 11.36 4.96
C VAL A 287 7.26 11.34 5.69
N ARG A 288 7.85 12.51 5.93
CA ARG A 288 9.09 12.59 6.71
C ARG A 288 8.85 12.16 8.16
N ASP A 289 9.80 11.43 8.73
CA ASP A 289 9.77 10.99 10.12
C ASP A 289 9.68 12.15 11.11
N GLY A 290 8.99 11.88 12.23
CA GLY A 290 8.93 12.77 13.37
C GLY A 290 7.79 13.79 13.31
N ASP A 291 7.02 13.84 12.23
CA ASP A 291 5.84 14.70 12.07
C ASP A 291 4.54 13.87 12.16
N SER A 292 4.13 13.57 13.37
CA SER A 292 2.93 12.77 13.61
C SER A 292 1.63 13.47 13.16
N GLN A 293 1.60 14.81 13.18
CA GLN A 293 0.42 15.56 12.76
C GLN A 293 0.24 15.47 11.26
N TRP A 294 1.30 15.65 10.49
CA TRP A 294 1.27 15.48 9.04
C TRP A 294 0.96 14.03 8.64
N ALA A 295 1.61 13.07 9.30
CA ALA A 295 1.34 11.65 9.06
C ALA A 295 -0.14 11.30 9.30
N GLN A 296 -0.76 11.82 10.38
CA GLN A 296 -2.17 11.62 10.66
C GLN A 296 -3.07 12.27 9.60
N ALA A 297 -2.76 13.50 9.18
CA ALA A 297 -3.53 14.20 8.15
C ALA A 297 -3.53 13.42 6.82
N VAL A 298 -2.35 13.00 6.34
CA VAL A 298 -2.21 12.20 5.11
C VAL A 298 -2.89 10.84 5.26
N ASN A 299 -2.72 10.18 6.41
CA ASN A 299 -3.36 8.88 6.68
C ASN A 299 -4.89 8.96 6.58
N TRP A 300 -5.51 9.97 7.19
CA TRP A 300 -6.95 10.13 7.17
C TRP A 300 -7.47 10.64 5.82
N ALA A 301 -6.66 11.34 5.04
CA ALA A 301 -7.00 11.68 3.66
C ALA A 301 -7.15 10.40 2.80
N VAL A 302 -6.20 9.46 2.90
CA VAL A 302 -6.29 8.17 2.21
C VAL A 302 -7.48 7.35 2.70
N LEU A 303 -7.66 7.25 4.02
CA LEU A 303 -8.78 6.51 4.63
C LEU A 303 -10.15 7.08 4.24
N ALA A 304 -10.24 8.38 3.94
CA ALA A 304 -11.48 8.99 3.49
C ALA A 304 -12.00 8.36 2.18
N THR A 305 -11.11 8.03 1.24
CA THR A 305 -11.51 7.37 -0.02
C THR A 305 -12.09 5.98 0.22
N ILE A 306 -11.48 5.22 1.12
CA ILE A 306 -11.92 3.86 1.49
C ILE A 306 -13.26 3.92 2.24
N GLN A 307 -13.38 4.83 3.23
CA GLN A 307 -14.61 4.97 4.01
C GLN A 307 -15.79 5.44 3.16
N ALA A 308 -15.53 6.31 2.17
CA ALA A 308 -16.55 6.73 1.21
C ALA A 308 -17.11 5.54 0.42
N GLU A 309 -16.22 4.68 -0.10
CA GLU A 309 -16.63 3.45 -0.79
C GLU A 309 -17.43 2.52 0.13
N GLU A 310 -17.01 2.34 1.41
CA GLU A 310 -17.76 1.55 2.39
C GLU A 310 -19.17 2.08 2.65
N PHE A 311 -19.35 3.40 2.58
CA PHE A 311 -20.67 4.04 2.74
C PHE A 311 -21.49 4.09 1.42
N GLY A 312 -20.90 3.69 0.29
CA GLY A 312 -21.51 3.83 -1.03
C GLY A 312 -21.63 5.29 -1.46
N ILE A 313 -20.72 6.14 -0.98
CA ILE A 313 -20.66 7.56 -1.35
C ILE A 313 -19.59 7.72 -2.43
N ASP A 314 -19.96 8.36 -3.51
CA ASP A 314 -19.09 8.67 -4.66
C ASP A 314 -19.22 10.14 -5.09
N SER A 315 -18.38 10.57 -6.04
CA SER A 315 -18.35 11.95 -6.53
C SER A 315 -19.69 12.42 -7.13
N THR A 316 -20.52 11.48 -7.60
CA THR A 316 -21.79 11.79 -8.25
C THR A 316 -22.97 11.85 -7.30
N ASN A 317 -22.87 11.25 -6.11
CA ASN A 317 -23.97 11.11 -5.16
C ASN A 317 -23.75 11.79 -3.81
N VAL A 318 -22.53 12.27 -3.49
CA VAL A 318 -22.15 12.84 -2.19
C VAL A 318 -23.13 13.93 -1.71
N ASP A 319 -23.58 14.81 -2.59
CA ASP A 319 -24.54 15.87 -2.24
C ASP A 319 -25.91 15.33 -1.80
N SER A 320 -26.29 14.12 -2.22
CA SER A 320 -27.54 13.49 -1.80
C SER A 320 -27.57 13.09 -0.34
N PHE A 321 -26.40 13.01 0.30
CA PHE A 321 -26.24 12.67 1.73
C PHE A 321 -26.27 13.88 2.67
N GLU A 322 -26.41 15.12 2.17
CA GLU A 322 -26.52 16.33 3.01
C GLU A 322 -27.66 16.27 4.04
N THR A 323 -28.69 15.49 3.75
CA THR A 323 -29.87 15.33 4.61
C THR A 323 -29.95 13.94 5.25
N THR A 324 -28.83 13.22 5.31
CA THR A 324 -28.78 11.89 5.93
C THR A 324 -29.09 11.95 7.42
N GLU A 325 -29.78 10.93 7.93
CA GLU A 325 -30.01 10.75 9.37
C GLU A 325 -29.01 9.76 9.99
N ASP A 326 -28.08 9.19 9.21
CA ASP A 326 -27.05 8.29 9.72
C ASP A 326 -25.92 9.10 10.38
N PRO A 327 -25.73 8.96 11.72
CA PRO A 327 -24.72 9.75 12.42
C PRO A 327 -23.28 9.45 11.99
N SER A 328 -23.01 8.27 11.41
CA SER A 328 -21.67 7.92 10.93
C SER A 328 -21.35 8.66 9.65
N ILE A 329 -22.32 8.73 8.73
CA ILE A 329 -22.19 9.49 7.49
C ILE A 329 -22.19 11.00 7.79
N GLN A 330 -23.02 11.47 8.74
CA GLN A 330 -22.99 12.88 9.14
C GLN A 330 -21.59 13.30 9.62
N ARG A 331 -20.96 12.49 10.50
CA ARG A 331 -19.60 12.77 10.98
C ARG A 331 -18.57 12.74 9.84
N PHE A 332 -18.69 11.76 8.97
CA PHE A 332 -17.81 11.60 7.83
C PHE A 332 -17.84 12.81 6.88
N LEU A 333 -19.04 13.35 6.63
CA LEU A 333 -19.24 14.50 5.72
C LEU A 333 -19.07 15.86 6.40
N GLY A 334 -18.73 15.89 7.70
CA GLY A 334 -18.62 17.15 8.44
C GLY A 334 -19.97 17.85 8.69
N LEU A 335 -21.06 17.08 8.78
CA LEU A 335 -22.39 17.59 9.08
C LEU A 335 -22.64 17.62 10.61
N GLU A 336 -23.62 18.41 11.04
CA GLU A 336 -24.05 18.44 12.44
C GLU A 336 -24.67 17.10 12.84
N VAL A 337 -24.26 16.58 13.99
CA VAL A 337 -24.80 15.40 14.63
C VAL A 337 -25.50 15.80 15.92
N GLU A 338 -26.75 15.38 16.13
CA GLU A 338 -27.48 15.63 17.37
C GLU A 338 -26.85 14.85 18.53
N GLY A 339 -26.58 15.53 19.63
CA GLY A 339 -25.97 14.96 20.83
C GLY A 339 -26.60 15.51 22.10
N ASP A 340 -26.12 15.06 23.28
CA ASP A 340 -26.63 15.45 24.58
C ASP A 340 -26.48 16.96 24.89
N GLU A 341 -25.51 17.62 24.25
CA GLU A 341 -25.26 19.06 24.40
C GLU A 341 -25.82 19.90 23.22
N GLY A 342 -26.56 19.27 22.30
CA GLY A 342 -27.10 19.85 21.07
C GLY A 342 -26.37 19.39 19.82
N ALA A 343 -26.79 19.89 18.64
CA ALA A 343 -26.19 19.56 17.37
C ALA A 343 -24.79 20.20 17.24
N ALA A 344 -23.82 19.41 16.83
CA ALA A 344 -22.44 19.88 16.63
C ALA A 344 -21.75 19.10 15.50
N VAL A 345 -20.83 19.78 14.81
CA VAL A 345 -19.92 19.13 13.86
C VAL A 345 -18.77 18.48 14.62
N LEU A 346 -18.42 17.24 14.25
CA LEU A 346 -17.26 16.55 14.81
C LEU A 346 -15.99 17.19 14.25
N ASP A 347 -15.12 17.66 15.17
CA ASP A 347 -13.72 17.94 14.86
C ASP A 347 -12.87 16.84 15.49
N PRO A 348 -12.23 15.98 14.68
CA PRO A 348 -11.40 14.89 15.19
C PRO A 348 -10.02 15.36 15.69
N GLY A 349 -9.70 16.65 15.60
CA GLY A 349 -8.43 17.21 16.06
C GLY A 349 -7.24 16.88 15.14
N LEU A 350 -7.50 16.61 13.87
CA LEU A 350 -6.44 16.29 12.87
C LEU A 350 -5.77 17.52 12.27
N GLY A 351 -6.27 18.73 12.59
CA GLY A 351 -5.84 19.98 11.94
C GLY A 351 -6.36 20.13 10.51
N LEU A 352 -7.28 19.26 10.10
CA LEU A 352 -7.97 19.31 8.80
C LEU A 352 -9.30 20.06 8.91
N PRO A 353 -9.83 20.63 7.80
CA PRO A 353 -11.23 21.08 7.75
C PRO A 353 -12.19 19.96 8.18
N THR A 354 -13.25 20.30 8.91
CA THR A 354 -14.18 19.30 9.42
C THR A 354 -14.93 18.53 8.34
N ASP A 355 -15.01 19.10 7.14
CA ASP A 355 -15.60 18.50 5.93
C ASP A 355 -14.57 17.93 4.95
N PHE A 356 -13.33 17.71 5.40
CA PHE A 356 -12.23 17.27 4.51
C PHE A 356 -12.57 16.01 3.71
N ALA A 357 -13.26 15.04 4.32
CA ALA A 357 -13.64 13.81 3.62
C ALA A 357 -14.67 14.09 2.50
N ARG A 358 -15.59 15.04 2.71
CA ARG A 358 -16.50 15.50 1.67
C ARG A 358 -15.74 16.17 0.53
N GLN A 359 -14.74 17.02 0.85
CA GLN A 359 -13.91 17.68 -0.18
C GLN A 359 -13.16 16.66 -1.03
N VAL A 360 -12.59 15.62 -0.42
CA VAL A 360 -11.94 14.51 -1.11
C VAL A 360 -12.91 13.84 -2.09
N VAL A 361 -14.07 13.40 -1.59
CA VAL A 361 -15.02 12.65 -2.44
C VAL A 361 -15.60 13.52 -3.55
N THR A 362 -15.91 14.79 -3.26
CA THR A 362 -16.50 15.70 -4.25
C THR A 362 -15.54 16.01 -5.39
N GLN A 363 -14.25 16.14 -5.10
CA GLN A 363 -13.28 16.64 -6.08
C GLN A 363 -12.46 15.54 -6.76
N VAL A 364 -12.25 14.41 -6.07
CA VAL A 364 -11.43 13.30 -6.59
C VAL A 364 -12.24 12.01 -6.70
N GLY A 365 -13.13 11.74 -5.73
CA GLY A 365 -13.91 10.52 -5.69
C GLY A 365 -13.56 9.59 -4.52
N ASN A 366 -14.20 8.42 -4.51
CA ASN A 366 -13.88 7.36 -3.57
C ASN A 366 -12.80 6.41 -4.15
N TYR A 367 -12.34 5.44 -3.35
CA TYR A 367 -11.29 4.53 -3.79
C TYR A 367 -11.67 3.71 -5.03
N ALA A 368 -12.94 3.29 -5.16
CA ALA A 368 -13.40 2.54 -6.32
C ALA A 368 -13.32 3.40 -7.60
N GLU A 369 -13.73 4.67 -7.53
CA GLU A 369 -13.67 5.59 -8.68
C GLU A 369 -12.22 5.77 -9.15
N ILE A 370 -11.29 6.05 -8.24
CA ILE A 370 -9.86 6.21 -8.55
C ILE A 370 -9.29 4.93 -9.19
N PHE A 371 -9.63 3.76 -8.64
CA PHE A 371 -9.17 2.48 -9.18
C PHE A 371 -9.74 2.21 -10.58
N GLU A 372 -11.04 2.38 -10.75
CA GLU A 372 -11.76 2.11 -12.00
C GLU A 372 -11.31 3.06 -13.13
N GLU A 373 -10.95 4.30 -12.81
CA GLU A 373 -10.46 5.27 -13.78
C GLU A 373 -9.07 4.91 -14.30
N HIS A 374 -8.16 4.52 -13.41
CA HIS A 374 -6.74 4.44 -13.77
C HIS A 374 -6.19 3.03 -13.95
N LEU A 375 -6.66 2.07 -13.16
CA LEU A 375 -6.07 0.73 -13.10
C LEU A 375 -6.91 -0.33 -13.82
N ALA A 376 -8.23 -0.26 -13.74
CA ALA A 376 -9.12 -1.18 -14.44
C ALA A 376 -8.93 -1.17 -15.98
N PRO A 377 -8.70 -0.01 -16.64
CA PRO A 377 -8.42 0.01 -18.09
C PRO A 377 -7.17 -0.76 -18.52
N LEU A 378 -6.22 -0.96 -17.60
CA LEU A 378 -5.03 -1.78 -17.84
C LEU A 378 -5.31 -3.29 -17.68
N GLY A 379 -6.51 -3.66 -17.25
CA GLY A 379 -6.90 -5.04 -16.95
C GLY A 379 -6.54 -5.49 -15.54
N LEU A 380 -6.18 -4.57 -14.64
CA LEU A 380 -5.99 -4.88 -13.23
C LEU A 380 -7.35 -5.08 -12.55
N GLU A 381 -7.47 -6.15 -11.80
CA GLU A 381 -8.66 -6.45 -10.99
C GLU A 381 -8.43 -5.98 -9.55
N ARG A 382 -9.52 -5.60 -8.85
CA ARG A 382 -9.47 -5.19 -7.44
C ARG A 382 -8.81 -6.26 -6.57
N GLY A 383 -9.25 -7.51 -6.67
CA GLY A 383 -8.68 -8.62 -5.91
C GLY A 383 -8.54 -8.30 -4.42
N ILE A 384 -7.29 -8.37 -3.91
CA ILE A 384 -6.97 -8.01 -2.53
C ILE A 384 -7.24 -6.53 -2.19
N ASN A 385 -7.27 -5.66 -3.20
CA ASN A 385 -7.59 -4.23 -3.10
C ASN A 385 -9.10 -3.93 -3.10
N ALA A 386 -9.96 -4.94 -2.98
CA ALA A 386 -11.37 -4.76 -2.71
C ALA A 386 -11.61 -4.44 -1.22
N LEU A 387 -12.80 -3.93 -0.90
CA LEU A 387 -13.22 -3.75 0.48
C LEU A 387 -13.24 -5.10 1.23
N TRP A 388 -13.03 -5.06 2.54
CA TRP A 388 -13.11 -6.24 3.41
C TRP A 388 -14.47 -6.97 3.31
N SER A 389 -15.56 -6.23 3.06
CA SER A 389 -16.91 -6.77 2.84
C SER A 389 -17.01 -7.58 1.54
N ASP A 390 -16.17 -7.28 0.56
CA ASP A 390 -16.16 -7.88 -0.78
C ASP A 390 -15.02 -8.88 -0.98
N GLY A 391 -14.39 -9.27 0.12
CA GLY A 391 -13.35 -10.30 0.16
C GLY A 391 -11.92 -9.79 -0.03
N GLY A 392 -11.72 -8.47 -0.07
CA GLY A 392 -10.41 -7.84 -0.03
C GLY A 392 -9.95 -7.50 1.40
N ILE A 393 -9.04 -6.54 1.53
CA ILE A 393 -8.49 -6.13 2.83
C ILE A 393 -8.54 -4.62 3.08
N LEU A 394 -9.13 -3.83 2.17
CA LEU A 394 -9.33 -2.42 2.43
C LEU A 394 -10.38 -2.23 3.53
N TYR A 395 -10.00 -1.50 4.56
CA TYR A 395 -10.78 -1.31 5.76
C TYR A 395 -10.47 0.04 6.38
N ALA A 396 -11.48 0.89 6.57
CA ALA A 396 -11.33 2.19 7.20
C ALA A 396 -11.76 2.17 8.67
N PRO A 397 -10.98 2.75 9.60
CA PRO A 397 -11.43 2.97 10.97
C PRO A 397 -12.59 3.97 11.02
N PRO A 398 -13.54 3.82 11.99
CA PRO A 398 -14.71 4.67 12.04
C PRO A 398 -14.38 6.12 12.45
N TYR A 399 -15.08 7.08 11.84
CA TYR A 399 -15.08 8.51 12.18
C TYR A 399 -15.91 8.75 13.47
N ARG A 400 -15.24 8.85 14.63
CA ARG A 400 -15.89 9.16 15.91
C ARG A 400 -14.87 9.47 17.01
#